data_8325963d6db84df166efcf48283bcd6f
#
_entry.id   8325963d6db84df166efcf48283bcd6f
#
_cell.length_a   1.000
_cell.length_b   1.000
_cell.length_c   1.000
_cell.angle_alpha   90.00
_cell.angle_beta   90.00
_cell.angle_gamma   90.00
#
_symmetry.space_group_name_H-M   'P 1'
#
loop_
_entity.id
_entity.type
_entity.pdbx_description
1 polymer ?
#
loop_
_entity_poly.entity_id
_entity_poly.type
_entity_poly.pdbx_seq_one_letter_code
_entity_poly.pdbx_strand_id
1 'polypeptide(L)'
;MQIHIVGAGPAGLLFALLIKRRFPAWRVHIFEQNPPDATFGFGVVFSLNALAFLERDVADFHALLIPRLESWPMQRIVHRDEQVEIDGNGFSAIGRLELNQFLQELCAAAGVEIEYHRVIASIDEVSDCDLLVGADGGNSFIRRALEAEFETELELLTNRFAWYGTRQTFECLSLTFRTNADGSFVAHHYRHSPSMSTFVVECDEVTWRHAGLDRMSEDGSRGYCERVFAPDLKGNPLLSNKSIWRQFPLVWTRRWSVRNVILIGDALRTVHFSIGSGTRLAFEDAIALDRAFAETGDDVARALDVFERERRPVVEKILAAANASSYWYERLPEKMKLQPCELAYDYMKRSGRMTDERLRELSPKFMARVDMERAAKTRGES
;
A
#
# COMPACT_ATOMS: atom_id res chain seq x y z
N MET A 1 -4.23 13.85 -29.02
CA MET A 1 -3.69 12.56 -28.59
C MET A 1 -4.82 11.65 -28.14
N GLN A 2 -4.62 10.34 -28.35
CA GLN A 2 -5.43 9.27 -27.82
C GLN A 2 -4.61 8.49 -26.78
N ILE A 3 -5.13 8.40 -25.57
CA ILE A 3 -4.47 7.71 -24.44
C ILE A 3 -5.36 6.55 -24.01
N HIS A 4 -4.79 5.35 -24.01
CA HIS A 4 -5.40 4.16 -23.44
C HIS A 4 -4.75 3.83 -22.10
N ILE A 5 -5.57 3.52 -21.10
CA ILE A 5 -5.13 3.16 -19.76
C ILE A 5 -5.74 1.81 -19.42
N VAL A 6 -4.94 0.84 -19.05
CA VAL A 6 -5.42 -0.46 -18.59
C VAL A 6 -5.36 -0.50 -17.07
N GLY A 7 -6.54 -0.58 -16.44
CA GLY A 7 -6.75 -0.59 -15.00
C GLY A 7 -7.30 0.72 -14.41
N ALA A 8 -8.47 0.62 -13.77
CA ALA A 8 -9.14 1.70 -13.02
C ALA A 8 -8.79 1.65 -11.52
N GLY A 9 -7.52 1.42 -11.21
CA GLY A 9 -6.96 1.60 -9.86
C GLY A 9 -6.55 3.05 -9.60
N PRO A 10 -6.06 3.37 -8.38
CA PRO A 10 -5.70 4.75 -8.00
C PRO A 10 -4.71 5.43 -8.94
N ALA A 11 -3.75 4.70 -9.50
CA ALA A 11 -2.76 5.23 -10.45
C ALA A 11 -3.41 5.64 -11.77
N GLY A 12 -4.17 4.72 -12.40
CA GLY A 12 -4.80 4.94 -13.69
C GLY A 12 -5.86 6.03 -13.64
N LEU A 13 -6.73 6.00 -12.61
CA LEU A 13 -7.78 7.00 -12.43
C LEU A 13 -7.21 8.40 -12.17
N LEU A 14 -6.22 8.53 -11.28
CA LEU A 14 -5.65 9.86 -11.01
C LEU A 14 -4.91 10.40 -12.22
N PHE A 15 -4.14 9.59 -12.95
CA PHE A 15 -3.48 10.03 -14.16
C PHE A 15 -4.51 10.46 -15.22
N ALA A 16 -5.54 9.65 -15.44
CA ALA A 16 -6.61 9.98 -16.40
C ALA A 16 -7.29 11.33 -16.07
N LEU A 17 -7.61 11.54 -14.79
CA LEU A 17 -8.20 12.79 -14.30
C LEU A 17 -7.30 13.99 -14.59
N LEU A 18 -6.02 13.91 -14.23
CA LEU A 18 -5.08 15.01 -14.34
C LEU A 18 -4.81 15.35 -15.79
N ILE A 19 -4.50 14.37 -16.63
CA ILE A 19 -4.18 14.58 -18.03
C ILE A 19 -5.39 15.09 -18.83
N LYS A 20 -6.61 14.60 -18.51
CA LYS A 20 -7.84 15.09 -19.14
C LYS A 20 -8.17 16.52 -18.76
N ARG A 21 -7.95 16.91 -17.51
CA ARG A 21 -8.11 18.30 -17.07
C ARG A 21 -7.09 19.24 -17.74
N ARG A 22 -5.86 18.78 -17.90
CA ARG A 22 -4.78 19.56 -18.53
C ARG A 22 -4.98 19.73 -20.02
N PHE A 23 -5.38 18.66 -20.70
CA PHE A 23 -5.58 18.62 -22.16
C PHE A 23 -7.01 18.16 -22.51
N PRO A 24 -8.02 19.02 -22.37
CA PRO A 24 -9.43 18.63 -22.55
C PRO A 24 -9.75 18.05 -23.94
N ALA A 25 -8.98 18.40 -24.96
CA ALA A 25 -9.14 17.90 -26.33
C ALA A 25 -8.60 16.46 -26.53
N TRP A 26 -7.79 15.95 -25.60
CA TRP A 26 -7.25 14.60 -25.71
C TRP A 26 -8.32 13.56 -25.35
N ARG A 27 -8.32 12.44 -26.05
CA ARG A 27 -9.18 11.30 -25.72
C ARG A 27 -8.47 10.43 -24.69
N VAL A 28 -9.13 10.18 -23.58
CA VAL A 28 -8.63 9.31 -22.51
C VAL A 28 -9.64 8.21 -22.25
N HIS A 29 -9.23 6.98 -22.48
CA HIS A 29 -10.06 5.78 -22.31
C HIS A 29 -9.40 4.80 -21.34
N ILE A 30 -10.13 4.40 -20.30
CA ILE A 30 -9.71 3.41 -19.31
C ILE A 30 -10.44 2.10 -19.57
N PHE A 31 -9.69 1.00 -19.58
CA PHE A 31 -10.21 -0.38 -19.64
C PHE A 31 -10.07 -1.03 -18.28
N GLU A 32 -11.18 -1.48 -17.70
CA GLU A 32 -11.21 -2.11 -16.37
C GLU A 32 -11.94 -3.45 -16.43
N GLN A 33 -11.29 -4.49 -15.92
CA GLN A 33 -11.84 -5.86 -15.95
C GLN A 33 -12.98 -6.08 -14.94
N ASN A 34 -13.03 -5.32 -13.87
CA ASN A 34 -14.01 -5.45 -12.80
C ASN A 34 -15.17 -4.46 -12.97
N PRO A 35 -16.32 -4.67 -12.29
CA PRO A 35 -17.36 -3.66 -12.18
C PRO A 35 -16.92 -2.45 -11.33
N PRO A 36 -17.61 -1.31 -11.44
CA PRO A 36 -17.23 -0.07 -10.75
C PRO A 36 -17.30 -0.14 -9.23
N ASP A 37 -18.07 -1.08 -8.70
CA ASP A 37 -18.28 -1.31 -7.27
C ASP A 37 -17.46 -2.46 -6.68
N ALA A 38 -16.48 -3.00 -7.44
CA ALA A 38 -15.60 -4.05 -6.96
C ALA A 38 -14.22 -3.53 -6.54
N THR A 39 -13.71 -4.11 -5.47
CA THR A 39 -12.30 -3.94 -5.05
C THR A 39 -11.82 -5.17 -4.30
N PHE A 40 -10.50 -5.33 -4.22
CA PHE A 40 -9.86 -6.34 -3.38
C PHE A 40 -9.29 -5.67 -2.13
N GLY A 41 -9.41 -6.37 -0.97
CA GLY A 41 -9.04 -5.81 0.32
C GLY A 41 -10.08 -4.81 0.84
N PHE A 42 -9.71 -3.98 1.82
CA PHE A 42 -10.65 -3.15 2.55
C PHE A 42 -10.26 -1.68 2.55
N GLY A 43 -9.25 -1.27 3.31
CA GLY A 43 -8.80 0.10 3.38
C GLY A 43 -7.37 0.30 2.91
N VAL A 44 -7.02 1.53 2.62
CA VAL A 44 -5.66 1.98 2.36
C VAL A 44 -5.27 3.01 3.42
N VAL A 45 -3.98 3.03 3.79
CA VAL A 45 -3.45 3.88 4.85
C VAL A 45 -2.31 4.74 4.32
N PHE A 46 -2.23 5.97 4.83
CA PHE A 46 -1.19 6.95 4.53
C PHE A 46 -0.59 7.45 5.84
N SER A 47 0.73 7.63 5.94
CA SER A 47 1.27 8.45 7.02
C SER A 47 0.84 9.90 6.82
N LEU A 48 0.61 10.66 7.91
CA LEU A 48 0.09 12.04 7.82
C LEU A 48 0.92 12.91 6.87
N ASN A 49 2.24 12.80 6.94
CA ASN A 49 3.15 13.55 6.06
C ASN A 49 3.19 13.00 4.62
N ALA A 50 2.60 11.82 4.37
CA ALA A 50 2.64 11.21 3.04
C ALA A 50 1.71 11.89 2.03
N LEU A 51 0.77 12.72 2.47
CA LEU A 51 -0.18 13.43 1.61
C LEU A 51 0.18 14.90 1.35
N ALA A 52 1.25 15.41 1.98
CA ALA A 52 1.69 16.81 1.79
C ALA A 52 2.04 17.14 0.33
N PHE A 53 2.45 16.14 -0.47
CA PHE A 53 2.69 16.36 -1.89
C PHE A 53 1.40 16.63 -2.67
N LEU A 54 0.26 16.07 -2.25
CA LEU A 54 -1.02 16.33 -2.90
C LEU A 54 -1.45 17.79 -2.75
N GLU A 55 -1.25 18.36 -1.55
CA GLU A 55 -1.54 19.77 -1.31
C GLU A 55 -0.69 20.69 -2.22
N ARG A 56 0.59 20.36 -2.37
CA ARG A 56 1.52 21.13 -3.20
C ARG A 56 1.24 20.97 -4.69
N ASP A 57 0.89 19.76 -5.13
CA ASP A 57 0.96 19.35 -6.54
C ASP A 57 -0.43 19.31 -7.21
N VAL A 58 -1.47 19.02 -6.43
CA VAL A 58 -2.86 18.83 -6.87
C VAL A 58 -3.84 19.30 -5.78
N ALA A 59 -3.72 20.56 -5.36
CA ALA A 59 -4.42 21.13 -4.21
C ALA A 59 -5.95 20.90 -4.25
N ASP A 60 -6.59 20.99 -5.42
CA ASP A 60 -8.02 20.75 -5.58
C ASP A 60 -8.39 19.31 -5.22
N PHE A 61 -7.60 18.33 -5.69
CA PHE A 61 -7.81 16.92 -5.33
C PHE A 61 -7.57 16.68 -3.85
N HIS A 62 -6.51 17.27 -3.28
CA HIS A 62 -6.22 17.21 -1.85
C HIS A 62 -7.39 17.72 -1.02
N ALA A 63 -7.92 18.91 -1.34
CA ALA A 63 -9.03 19.51 -0.61
C ALA A 63 -10.31 18.62 -0.62
N LEU A 64 -10.55 17.87 -1.70
CA LEU A 64 -11.67 16.96 -1.83
C LEU A 64 -11.43 15.61 -1.13
N LEU A 65 -10.18 15.14 -1.04
CA LEU A 65 -9.81 13.85 -0.45
C LEU A 65 -9.76 13.92 1.08
N ILE A 66 -9.14 14.96 1.65
CA ILE A 66 -8.88 15.05 3.10
C ILE A 66 -10.14 14.86 3.97
N PRO A 67 -11.30 15.48 3.65
CA PRO A 67 -12.52 15.28 4.46
C PRO A 67 -13.08 13.85 4.49
N ARG A 68 -12.62 12.99 3.58
CA ARG A 68 -13.03 11.58 3.48
C ARG A 68 -12.16 10.63 4.28
N LEU A 69 -11.05 11.13 4.84
CA LEU A 69 -10.09 10.30 5.55
C LEU A 69 -10.44 10.19 7.03
N GLU A 70 -10.37 8.97 7.56
CA GLU A 70 -10.18 8.74 8.99
C GLU A 70 -8.73 9.07 9.35
N SER A 71 -8.49 9.80 10.45
CA SER A 71 -7.13 10.21 10.85
C SER A 71 -6.90 10.04 12.34
N TRP A 72 -5.66 9.80 12.73
CA TRP A 72 -5.22 9.68 14.12
C TRP A 72 -3.75 10.09 14.27
N PRO A 73 -3.35 10.70 15.42
CA PRO A 73 -2.03 11.31 15.59
C PRO A 73 -0.94 10.33 16.06
N MET A 74 -1.28 9.06 16.30
CA MET A 74 -0.37 8.11 16.94
C MET A 74 -0.47 6.72 16.31
N GLN A 75 0.50 5.88 16.60
CA GLN A 75 0.52 4.45 16.30
C GLN A 75 0.63 3.65 17.59
N ARG A 76 0.19 2.39 17.59
CA ARG A 76 0.25 1.49 18.74
C ARG A 76 0.90 0.15 18.34
N ILE A 77 1.78 -0.33 19.20
CA ILE A 77 2.31 -1.69 19.17
C ILE A 77 1.73 -2.47 20.34
N VAL A 78 1.16 -3.63 20.08
CA VAL A 78 0.67 -4.55 21.12
C VAL A 78 1.52 -5.82 21.07
N HIS A 79 2.21 -6.11 22.16
CA HIS A 79 3.05 -7.29 22.30
C HIS A 79 3.00 -7.80 23.74
N ARG A 80 2.82 -9.12 23.92
CA ARG A 80 2.67 -9.76 25.26
C ARG A 80 1.60 -9.06 26.12
N ASP A 81 0.47 -8.72 25.49
CA ASP A 81 -0.66 -8.00 26.10
C ASP A 81 -0.36 -6.56 26.57
N GLU A 82 0.86 -6.08 26.39
CA GLU A 82 1.25 -4.72 26.68
C GLU A 82 1.09 -3.83 25.45
N GLN A 83 0.58 -2.61 25.66
CA GLN A 83 0.40 -1.60 24.64
C GLN A 83 1.50 -0.54 24.75
N VAL A 84 2.21 -0.33 23.66
CA VAL A 84 3.22 0.73 23.53
C VAL A 84 2.72 1.76 22.52
N GLU A 85 2.45 2.95 22.99
CA GLU A 85 2.01 4.06 22.14
C GLU A 85 3.22 4.81 21.59
N ILE A 86 3.14 5.18 20.29
CA ILE A 86 4.14 5.93 19.54
C ILE A 86 3.49 7.24 19.12
N ASP A 87 3.66 8.26 19.94
CA ASP A 87 3.13 9.60 19.71
C ASP A 87 3.75 10.25 18.47
N GLY A 88 3.02 11.15 17.81
CA GLY A 88 3.48 11.88 16.63
C GLY A 88 3.63 11.05 15.35
N ASN A 89 3.61 9.71 15.42
CA ASN A 89 3.61 8.84 14.26
C ASN A 89 2.17 8.59 13.77
N GLY A 90 1.55 9.65 13.27
CA GLY A 90 0.16 9.62 12.85
C GLY A 90 -0.07 9.10 11.44
N PHE A 91 -1.30 8.66 11.20
CA PHE A 91 -1.75 8.12 9.91
C PHE A 91 -3.16 8.58 9.59
N SER A 92 -3.53 8.41 8.33
CA SER A 92 -4.90 8.53 7.85
C SER A 92 -5.26 7.36 6.94
N ALA A 93 -6.55 7.05 6.82
CA ALA A 93 -7.01 5.95 5.98
C ALA A 93 -8.35 6.25 5.33
N ILE A 94 -8.67 5.52 4.27
CA ILE A 94 -9.94 5.55 3.56
C ILE A 94 -10.28 4.14 3.08
N GLY A 95 -11.56 3.84 2.91
CA GLY A 95 -12.00 2.62 2.23
C GLY A 95 -11.47 2.57 0.80
N ARG A 96 -10.89 1.43 0.39
CA ARG A 96 -10.32 1.31 -0.95
C ARG A 96 -11.37 1.46 -2.04
N LEU A 97 -12.57 0.91 -1.83
CA LEU A 97 -13.68 1.08 -2.76
C LEU A 97 -14.12 2.54 -2.82
N GLU A 98 -14.26 3.19 -1.67
CA GLU A 98 -14.63 4.60 -1.59
C GLU A 98 -13.64 5.50 -2.35
N LEU A 99 -12.33 5.26 -2.16
CA LEU A 99 -11.29 6.00 -2.89
C LEU A 99 -11.41 5.83 -4.41
N ASN A 100 -11.63 4.57 -4.86
CA ASN A 100 -11.76 4.30 -6.29
C ASN A 100 -13.04 4.93 -6.87
N GLN A 101 -14.18 4.80 -6.20
CA GLN A 101 -15.44 5.40 -6.63
C GLN A 101 -15.36 6.93 -6.67
N PHE A 102 -14.75 7.54 -5.67
CA PHE A 102 -14.49 8.97 -5.67
C PHE A 102 -13.65 9.43 -6.88
N LEU A 103 -12.59 8.71 -7.21
CA LEU A 103 -11.77 9.00 -8.39
C LEU A 103 -12.54 8.76 -9.70
N GLN A 104 -13.38 7.71 -9.76
CA GLN A 104 -14.25 7.42 -10.92
C GLN A 104 -15.24 8.55 -11.18
N GLU A 105 -15.87 9.06 -10.12
CA GLU A 105 -16.78 10.22 -10.20
C GLU A 105 -16.08 11.46 -10.77
N LEU A 106 -14.87 11.75 -10.29
CA LEU A 106 -14.07 12.87 -10.80
C LEU A 106 -13.65 12.67 -12.27
N CYS A 107 -13.29 11.45 -12.65
CA CYS A 107 -12.96 11.09 -14.03
C CYS A 107 -14.16 11.27 -14.96
N ALA A 108 -15.34 10.78 -14.56
CA ALA A 108 -16.57 10.94 -15.34
C ALA A 108 -16.95 12.41 -15.52
N ALA A 109 -16.84 13.22 -14.45
CA ALA A 109 -17.09 14.65 -14.51
C ALA A 109 -16.10 15.40 -15.43
N ALA A 110 -14.87 14.89 -15.58
CA ALA A 110 -13.87 15.43 -16.50
C ALA A 110 -14.03 14.95 -17.95
N GLY A 111 -14.92 14.00 -18.22
CA GLY A 111 -15.12 13.42 -19.55
C GLY A 111 -14.10 12.34 -19.93
N VAL A 112 -13.59 11.60 -18.95
CA VAL A 112 -12.82 10.37 -19.14
C VAL A 112 -13.79 9.22 -19.43
N GLU A 113 -13.52 8.42 -20.46
CA GLU A 113 -14.29 7.23 -20.78
C GLU A 113 -13.76 6.05 -19.98
N ILE A 114 -14.63 5.30 -19.28
CA ILE A 114 -14.25 4.09 -18.53
C ILE A 114 -15.11 2.93 -19.00
N GLU A 115 -14.48 1.92 -19.59
CA GLU A 115 -15.11 0.67 -20.01
C GLU A 115 -14.88 -0.39 -18.94
N TYR A 116 -15.94 -0.70 -18.18
CA TYR A 116 -15.91 -1.76 -17.17
C TYR A 116 -16.20 -3.13 -17.77
N HIS A 117 -15.87 -4.20 -17.01
CA HIS A 117 -16.02 -5.60 -17.44
C HIS A 117 -15.21 -5.94 -18.70
N ARG A 118 -14.18 -5.14 -18.98
CA ARG A 118 -13.31 -5.29 -20.15
C ARG A 118 -12.00 -5.97 -19.77
N VAL A 119 -11.92 -7.27 -19.98
CA VAL A 119 -10.68 -8.03 -19.86
C VAL A 119 -9.89 -7.88 -21.16
N ILE A 120 -8.63 -7.45 -21.05
CA ILE A 120 -7.70 -7.36 -22.18
C ILE A 120 -6.95 -8.69 -22.29
N ALA A 121 -7.10 -9.37 -23.40
CA ALA A 121 -6.47 -10.66 -23.70
C ALA A 121 -5.23 -10.54 -24.62
N SER A 122 -5.18 -9.49 -25.45
CA SER A 122 -4.03 -9.15 -26.30
C SER A 122 -3.70 -7.68 -26.20
N ILE A 123 -2.42 -7.33 -26.25
CA ILE A 123 -1.97 -5.93 -26.28
C ILE A 123 -2.49 -5.20 -27.53
N ASP A 124 -2.71 -5.92 -28.62
CA ASP A 124 -3.23 -5.37 -29.88
C ASP A 124 -4.63 -4.77 -29.71
N GLU A 125 -5.42 -5.23 -28.73
CA GLU A 125 -6.76 -4.69 -28.46
C GLU A 125 -6.74 -3.24 -27.96
N VAL A 126 -5.60 -2.80 -27.43
CA VAL A 126 -5.44 -1.48 -26.78
C VAL A 126 -4.29 -0.67 -27.33
N SER A 127 -3.54 -1.19 -28.31
CA SER A 127 -2.33 -0.55 -28.87
C SER A 127 -2.60 0.54 -29.92
N ASP A 128 -3.83 0.66 -30.44
CA ASP A 128 -4.19 1.74 -31.38
C ASP A 128 -4.40 3.06 -30.63
N CYS A 129 -3.28 3.61 -30.14
CA CYS A 129 -3.24 4.86 -29.38
C CYS A 129 -1.86 5.51 -29.43
N ASP A 130 -1.79 6.80 -29.11
CA ASP A 130 -0.52 7.54 -29.02
C ASP A 130 0.27 7.15 -27.75
N LEU A 131 -0.44 6.84 -26.65
CA LEU A 131 0.14 6.41 -25.38
C LEU A 131 -0.69 5.30 -24.75
N LEU A 132 -0.05 4.17 -24.41
CA LEU A 132 -0.63 3.09 -23.63
C LEU A 132 -0.05 3.08 -22.21
N VAL A 133 -0.92 3.20 -21.20
CA VAL A 133 -0.53 3.21 -19.78
C VAL A 133 -0.98 1.91 -19.11
N GLY A 134 -0.04 1.08 -18.67
CA GLY A 134 -0.29 -0.07 -17.82
C GLY A 134 -0.41 0.37 -16.36
N ALA A 135 -1.64 0.37 -15.83
CA ALA A 135 -1.98 0.68 -14.43
C ALA A 135 -2.80 -0.45 -13.78
N ASP A 136 -2.66 -1.67 -14.29
CA ASP A 136 -3.43 -2.88 -14.02
C ASP A 136 -2.92 -3.71 -12.84
N GLY A 137 -2.15 -3.07 -11.94
CA GLY A 137 -1.79 -3.60 -10.64
C GLY A 137 -0.66 -4.63 -10.64
N GLY A 138 -0.41 -5.26 -9.48
CA GLY A 138 0.73 -6.15 -9.27
C GLY A 138 0.80 -7.36 -10.22
N ASN A 139 -0.36 -7.85 -10.67
CA ASN A 139 -0.48 -8.91 -11.67
C ASN A 139 -0.63 -8.39 -13.11
N SER A 140 -0.04 -7.23 -13.41
CA SER A 140 -0.21 -6.53 -14.67
C SER A 140 -0.10 -7.44 -15.90
N PHE A 141 -1.15 -7.40 -16.74
CA PHE A 141 -1.15 -8.03 -18.06
C PHE A 141 -0.18 -7.31 -19.00
N ILE A 142 -0.22 -5.96 -19.02
CA ILE A 142 0.65 -5.14 -19.89
C ILE A 142 2.13 -5.44 -19.62
N ARG A 143 2.54 -5.49 -18.35
CA ARG A 143 3.91 -5.85 -17.98
C ARG A 143 4.29 -7.24 -18.48
N ARG A 144 3.43 -8.25 -18.27
CA ARG A 144 3.71 -9.63 -18.70
C ARG A 144 3.74 -9.78 -20.22
N ALA A 145 2.87 -9.07 -20.94
CA ALA A 145 2.85 -9.11 -22.41
C ALA A 145 4.15 -8.58 -23.03
N LEU A 146 4.87 -7.70 -22.32
CA LEU A 146 6.15 -7.11 -22.75
C LEU A 146 7.28 -7.39 -21.73
N GLU A 147 7.23 -8.53 -21.04
CA GLU A 147 8.10 -8.85 -19.90
C GLU A 147 9.58 -8.76 -20.24
N ALA A 148 9.98 -9.33 -21.40
CA ALA A 148 11.36 -9.31 -21.86
C ALA A 148 11.84 -7.88 -22.18
N GLU A 149 10.95 -7.02 -22.68
CA GLU A 149 11.29 -5.65 -23.06
C GLU A 149 11.34 -4.73 -21.83
N PHE A 150 10.48 -4.96 -20.82
CA PHE A 150 10.50 -4.25 -19.52
C PHE A 150 11.61 -4.73 -18.59
N GLU A 151 12.23 -5.88 -18.88
CA GLU A 151 13.25 -6.49 -18.02
C GLU A 151 12.75 -6.64 -16.57
N THR A 152 11.64 -7.37 -16.42
CA THR A 152 10.95 -7.53 -15.13
C THR A 152 11.70 -8.50 -14.22
N GLU A 153 11.88 -8.13 -12.97
CA GLU A 153 12.38 -8.97 -11.88
C GLU A 153 11.23 -9.26 -10.89
N LEU A 154 11.13 -10.49 -10.42
CA LEU A 154 10.15 -10.96 -9.46
C LEU A 154 10.81 -11.78 -8.37
N GLU A 155 10.61 -11.37 -7.12
CA GLU A 155 10.93 -12.14 -5.91
C GLU A 155 9.65 -12.39 -5.11
N LEU A 156 9.47 -13.58 -4.55
CA LEU A 156 8.37 -13.84 -3.62
C LEU A 156 8.92 -13.88 -2.19
N LEU A 157 8.40 -13.04 -1.33
CA LEU A 157 8.70 -13.10 0.10
C LEU A 157 8.19 -14.42 0.69
N THR A 158 8.81 -14.91 1.76
CA THR A 158 8.45 -16.20 2.35
C THR A 158 7.23 -16.13 3.23
N ASN A 159 7.01 -15.00 3.90
CA ASN A 159 5.83 -14.76 4.72
C ASN A 159 4.52 -14.92 3.95
N ARG A 160 3.50 -15.29 4.69
CA ARG A 160 2.12 -15.39 4.19
C ARG A 160 1.26 -14.33 4.85
N PHE A 161 0.37 -13.72 4.09
CA PHE A 161 -0.60 -12.77 4.63
C PHE A 161 -2.00 -13.02 4.07
N ALA A 162 -3.01 -12.66 4.88
CA ALA A 162 -4.41 -12.61 4.45
C ALA A 162 -5.01 -11.26 4.85
N TRP A 163 -5.82 -10.69 3.96
CA TRP A 163 -6.38 -9.35 4.11
C TRP A 163 -7.86 -9.41 4.47
N TYR A 164 -8.18 -9.13 5.70
CA TYR A 164 -9.54 -9.10 6.24
C TYR A 164 -10.02 -7.69 6.51
N GLY A 165 -11.34 -7.56 6.70
CA GLY A 165 -11.99 -6.43 7.35
C GLY A 165 -12.61 -6.84 8.68
N THR A 166 -13.07 -5.87 9.47
CA THR A 166 -13.88 -6.11 10.67
C THR A 166 -14.69 -4.86 11.02
N ARG A 167 -15.80 -5.07 11.74
CA ARG A 167 -16.57 -3.96 12.33
C ARG A 167 -15.99 -3.47 13.66
N GLN A 168 -14.96 -4.15 14.20
CA GLN A 168 -14.19 -3.60 15.32
C GLN A 168 -13.48 -2.33 14.85
N THR A 169 -13.88 -1.18 15.38
CA THR A 169 -13.20 0.09 15.10
C THR A 169 -12.01 0.29 16.03
N PHE A 170 -10.86 0.64 15.46
CA PHE A 170 -9.64 0.89 16.21
C PHE A 170 -9.36 2.38 16.30
N GLU A 171 -8.81 2.82 17.44
CA GLU A 171 -8.51 4.24 17.70
C GLU A 171 -7.37 4.78 16.82
N CYS A 172 -6.41 3.93 16.48
CA CYS A 172 -5.24 4.28 15.68
C CYS A 172 -4.75 3.07 14.87
N LEU A 173 -3.79 3.30 13.98
CA LEU A 173 -3.04 2.20 13.36
C LEU A 173 -2.33 1.42 14.46
N SER A 174 -2.66 0.15 14.57
CA SER A 174 -2.05 -0.75 15.56
C SER A 174 -1.43 -1.96 14.85
N LEU A 175 -0.30 -2.41 15.40
CA LEU A 175 0.27 -3.70 15.09
C LEU A 175 0.18 -4.56 16.35
N THR A 176 -0.56 -5.65 16.25
CA THR A 176 -0.73 -6.60 17.36
C THR A 176 0.02 -7.86 17.05
N PHE A 177 0.96 -8.20 17.94
CA PHE A 177 1.79 -9.40 17.86
C PHE A 177 1.26 -10.45 18.83
N ARG A 178 0.96 -11.65 18.34
CA ARG A 178 0.41 -12.78 19.08
C ARG A 178 1.24 -14.03 18.86
N THR A 179 1.34 -14.87 19.87
CA THR A 179 1.99 -16.17 19.81
C THR A 179 1.08 -17.24 20.39
N ASN A 180 1.01 -18.39 19.74
CA ASN A 180 0.36 -19.59 20.23
C ASN A 180 1.24 -20.83 20.03
N ALA A 181 0.70 -22.03 20.18
CA ALA A 181 1.44 -23.28 19.99
C ALA A 181 1.97 -23.48 18.56
N ASP A 182 1.33 -22.86 17.55
CA ASP A 182 1.69 -23.02 16.14
C ASP A 182 2.79 -22.03 15.71
N GLY A 183 2.96 -20.91 16.43
CA GLY A 183 3.98 -19.90 16.15
C GLY A 183 3.54 -18.47 16.41
N SER A 184 4.09 -17.53 15.62
CA SER A 184 3.91 -16.09 15.81
C SER A 184 3.15 -15.45 14.65
N PHE A 185 2.21 -14.57 15.00
CA PHE A 185 1.37 -13.83 14.08
C PHE A 185 1.45 -12.33 14.37
N VAL A 186 1.33 -11.51 13.32
CA VAL A 186 1.13 -10.07 13.45
C VAL A 186 -0.11 -9.65 12.70
N ALA A 187 -0.92 -8.78 13.31
CA ALA A 187 -2.03 -8.11 12.65
C ALA A 187 -1.75 -6.62 12.49
N HIS A 188 -1.86 -6.13 11.28
CA HIS A 188 -1.86 -4.70 10.96
C HIS A 188 -3.32 -4.26 10.87
N HIS A 189 -3.78 -3.41 11.78
CA HIS A 189 -5.18 -3.03 11.77
C HIS A 189 -5.38 -1.55 12.03
N TYR A 190 -6.38 -1.00 11.36
CA TYR A 190 -6.73 0.42 11.43
C TYR A 190 -8.14 0.64 10.89
N ARG A 191 -8.81 1.61 11.44
CA ARG A 191 -10.11 2.09 10.98
C ARG A 191 -9.94 2.81 9.64
N HIS A 192 -10.80 2.53 8.66
CA HIS A 192 -10.82 3.21 7.35
C HIS A 192 -12.17 3.86 7.03
N SER A 193 -13.14 3.66 7.91
CA SER A 193 -14.42 4.36 7.93
C SER A 193 -14.95 4.40 9.36
N PRO A 194 -15.99 5.16 9.68
CA PRO A 194 -16.58 5.21 11.04
C PRO A 194 -17.01 3.84 11.59
N SER A 195 -17.29 2.86 10.71
CA SER A 195 -17.86 1.56 11.09
C SER A 195 -17.03 0.35 10.67
N MET A 196 -15.89 0.55 9.98
CA MET A 196 -15.11 -0.53 9.40
C MET A 196 -13.61 -0.32 9.58
N SER A 197 -12.92 -1.41 9.83
CA SER A 197 -11.47 -1.47 9.90
C SER A 197 -10.88 -2.50 8.94
N THR A 198 -9.68 -2.23 8.48
CA THR A 198 -8.80 -3.20 7.84
C THR A 198 -8.11 -4.04 8.90
N PHE A 199 -7.90 -5.32 8.61
CA PHE A 199 -7.21 -6.26 9.49
C PHE A 199 -6.37 -7.23 8.66
N VAL A 200 -5.09 -6.93 8.46
CA VAL A 200 -4.16 -7.77 7.69
C VAL A 200 -3.40 -8.66 8.65
N VAL A 201 -3.54 -9.97 8.49
CA VAL A 201 -2.80 -10.95 9.29
C VAL A 201 -1.61 -11.45 8.49
N GLU A 202 -0.43 -11.49 9.12
CA GLU A 202 0.81 -11.98 8.53
C GLU A 202 1.50 -12.95 9.49
N CYS A 203 2.13 -13.99 8.95
CA CYS A 203 3.02 -14.91 9.68
C CYS A 203 4.09 -15.50 8.75
N ASP A 204 5.14 -16.05 9.34
CA ASP A 204 6.15 -16.78 8.60
C ASP A 204 5.61 -18.11 8.03
N GLU A 205 6.31 -18.68 7.06
CA GLU A 205 5.90 -19.91 6.37
C GLU A 205 5.81 -21.10 7.33
N VAL A 206 6.68 -21.18 8.33
CA VAL A 206 6.70 -22.30 9.29
C VAL A 206 5.45 -22.24 10.17
N THR A 207 5.14 -21.08 10.73
CA THR A 207 3.91 -20.82 11.49
C THR A 207 2.66 -21.11 10.66
N TRP A 208 2.62 -20.66 9.40
CA TRP A 208 1.50 -20.87 8.49
C TRP A 208 1.22 -22.37 8.24
N ARG A 209 2.28 -23.18 8.06
CA ARG A 209 2.16 -24.64 7.87
C ARG A 209 1.79 -25.35 9.17
N HIS A 210 2.39 -25.00 10.31
CA HIS A 210 2.07 -25.60 11.62
C HIS A 210 0.61 -25.36 12.00
N ALA A 211 0.10 -24.15 11.75
CA ALA A 211 -1.29 -23.80 11.97
C ALA A 211 -2.26 -24.50 10.98
N GLY A 212 -1.75 -25.20 9.96
CA GLY A 212 -2.54 -25.88 8.94
C GLY A 212 -3.27 -24.94 7.99
N LEU A 213 -2.89 -23.66 7.95
CA LEU A 213 -3.51 -22.62 7.12
C LEU A 213 -3.33 -22.87 5.61
N ASP A 214 -2.35 -23.69 5.23
CA ASP A 214 -2.10 -24.16 3.85
C ASP A 214 -3.20 -25.09 3.32
N ARG A 215 -3.98 -25.71 4.22
CA ARG A 215 -5.01 -26.69 3.89
C ARG A 215 -6.42 -26.29 4.33
N MET A 216 -6.55 -25.20 5.05
CA MET A 216 -7.85 -24.70 5.49
C MET A 216 -8.59 -24.00 4.36
N SER A 217 -9.93 -24.10 4.39
CA SER A 217 -10.79 -23.24 3.59
C SER A 217 -10.65 -21.76 4.01
N GLU A 218 -11.15 -20.84 3.21
CA GLU A 218 -11.17 -19.40 3.54
C GLU A 218 -11.88 -19.15 4.88
N ASP A 219 -13.04 -19.78 5.12
CA ASP A 219 -13.77 -19.68 6.39
C ASP A 219 -13.00 -20.33 7.56
N GLY A 220 -12.37 -21.47 7.34
CA GLY A 220 -11.55 -22.14 8.36
C GLY A 220 -10.38 -21.27 8.80
N SER A 221 -9.66 -20.70 7.85
CA SER A 221 -8.51 -19.83 8.14
C SER A 221 -8.94 -18.50 8.76
N ARG A 222 -10.08 -17.93 8.34
CA ARG A 222 -10.69 -16.77 9.00
C ARG A 222 -10.99 -17.04 10.46
N GLY A 223 -11.71 -18.15 10.75
CA GLY A 223 -12.02 -18.54 12.13
C GLY A 223 -10.77 -18.86 12.97
N TYR A 224 -9.69 -19.36 12.36
CA TYR A 224 -8.41 -19.50 13.03
C TYR A 224 -7.84 -18.14 13.44
N CYS A 225 -7.78 -17.16 12.53
CA CYS A 225 -7.32 -15.80 12.81
C CYS A 225 -8.18 -15.11 13.89
N GLU A 226 -9.51 -15.30 13.86
CA GLU A 226 -10.41 -14.79 14.89
C GLU A 226 -10.06 -15.31 16.30
N ARG A 227 -9.69 -16.58 16.42
CA ARG A 227 -9.23 -17.15 17.71
C ARG A 227 -7.90 -16.56 18.16
N VAL A 228 -6.94 -16.42 17.26
CA VAL A 228 -5.61 -15.83 17.58
C VAL A 228 -5.75 -14.40 18.09
N PHE A 229 -6.62 -13.60 17.47
CA PHE A 229 -6.80 -12.19 17.79
C PHE A 229 -8.11 -11.89 18.53
N ALA A 230 -8.70 -12.87 19.22
CA ALA A 230 -9.96 -12.71 19.95
C ALA A 230 -9.96 -11.52 20.94
N PRO A 231 -8.88 -11.28 21.73
CA PRO A 231 -8.82 -10.13 22.64
C PRO A 231 -8.90 -8.78 21.92
N ASP A 232 -8.37 -8.71 20.70
CA ASP A 232 -8.29 -7.46 19.91
C ASP A 232 -9.58 -7.20 19.14
N LEU A 233 -10.23 -8.26 18.67
CA LEU A 233 -11.50 -8.21 17.93
C LEU A 233 -12.72 -7.96 18.80
N LYS A 234 -12.63 -8.21 20.12
CA LYS A 234 -13.68 -7.95 21.10
C LYS A 234 -15.06 -8.51 20.70
N GLY A 235 -15.04 -9.72 20.12
CA GLY A 235 -16.25 -10.42 19.67
C GLY A 235 -16.77 -10.01 18.28
N ASN A 236 -16.12 -9.08 17.59
CA ASN A 236 -16.44 -8.76 16.21
C ASN A 236 -15.81 -9.79 15.26
N PRO A 237 -16.54 -10.30 14.24
CA PRO A 237 -15.97 -11.23 13.28
C PRO A 237 -15.01 -10.54 12.32
N LEU A 238 -14.11 -11.31 11.73
CA LEU A 238 -13.39 -10.94 10.52
C LEU A 238 -14.31 -11.09 9.30
N LEU A 239 -14.18 -10.19 8.36
CA LEU A 239 -14.92 -10.18 7.10
C LEU A 239 -13.95 -10.51 5.96
N SER A 240 -14.35 -11.42 5.10
CA SER A 240 -13.60 -11.82 3.90
C SER A 240 -14.01 -10.99 2.68
N ASN A 241 -13.04 -10.67 1.85
CA ASN A 241 -13.20 -10.18 0.49
C ASN A 241 -12.16 -10.85 -0.40
N LYS A 242 -12.35 -12.15 -0.69
CA LYS A 242 -11.35 -13.03 -1.32
C LYS A 242 -10.04 -13.04 -0.51
N SER A 243 -10.19 -13.21 0.81
CA SER A 243 -9.10 -13.11 1.81
C SER A 243 -8.30 -14.40 1.90
N ILE A 244 -7.73 -14.83 0.79
CA ILE A 244 -6.86 -16.00 0.72
C ILE A 244 -5.43 -15.66 1.15
N TRP A 245 -4.75 -16.63 1.77
CA TRP A 245 -3.34 -16.51 2.10
C TRP A 245 -2.46 -16.48 0.85
N ARG A 246 -1.55 -15.54 0.79
CA ARG A 246 -0.65 -15.35 -0.35
C ARG A 246 0.71 -14.84 0.09
N GLN A 247 1.72 -15.04 -0.74
CA GLN A 247 3.03 -14.40 -0.62
C GLN A 247 2.96 -13.00 -1.21
N PHE A 248 3.79 -12.10 -0.68
CA PHE A 248 3.92 -10.79 -1.29
C PHE A 248 4.94 -10.84 -2.42
N PRO A 249 4.58 -10.46 -3.65
CA PRO A 249 5.51 -10.37 -4.76
C PRO A 249 6.26 -9.03 -4.70
N LEU A 250 7.57 -9.06 -4.66
CA LEU A 250 8.41 -7.91 -4.94
C LEU A 250 8.67 -7.87 -6.45
N VAL A 251 8.00 -6.96 -7.12
CA VAL A 251 8.12 -6.74 -8.56
C VAL A 251 8.93 -5.48 -8.80
N TRP A 252 9.86 -5.55 -9.72
CA TRP A 252 10.62 -4.43 -10.22
C TRP A 252 10.81 -4.53 -11.72
N THR A 253 10.62 -3.43 -12.47
CA THR A 253 10.91 -3.34 -13.88
C THR A 253 12.11 -2.42 -14.10
N ARG A 254 13.11 -2.90 -14.85
CA ARG A 254 14.31 -2.11 -15.12
C ARG A 254 14.05 -0.98 -16.09
N ARG A 255 13.20 -1.20 -17.09
CA ARG A 255 12.71 -0.18 -18.02
C ARG A 255 11.28 0.17 -17.64
N TRP A 256 10.97 1.44 -17.52
CA TRP A 256 9.65 1.89 -17.12
C TRP A 256 8.74 2.10 -18.32
N SER A 257 9.34 2.31 -19.48
CA SER A 257 8.65 2.45 -20.76
C SER A 257 9.29 1.63 -21.87
N VAL A 258 8.48 1.23 -22.84
CA VAL A 258 8.86 0.50 -24.05
C VAL A 258 8.04 1.09 -25.20
N ARG A 259 8.72 1.73 -26.18
CA ARG A 259 8.04 2.47 -27.26
C ARG A 259 7.07 3.51 -26.69
N ASN A 260 5.77 3.43 -26.99
CA ASN A 260 4.72 4.28 -26.45
C ASN A 260 3.95 3.64 -25.28
N VAL A 261 4.47 2.57 -24.66
CA VAL A 261 3.87 1.88 -23.51
C VAL A 261 4.63 2.24 -22.25
N ILE A 262 3.92 2.67 -21.19
CA ILE A 262 4.50 2.95 -19.88
C ILE A 262 3.76 2.20 -18.77
N LEU A 263 4.47 1.81 -17.72
CA LEU A 263 3.89 1.25 -16.50
C LEU A 263 3.91 2.28 -15.37
N ILE A 264 2.84 2.31 -14.58
CA ILE A 264 2.72 3.12 -13.35
C ILE A 264 2.09 2.31 -12.20
N GLY A 265 2.27 2.77 -10.98
CA GLY A 265 1.72 2.11 -9.80
C GLY A 265 2.28 0.69 -9.60
N ASP A 266 1.45 -0.22 -9.12
CA ASP A 266 1.86 -1.61 -8.85
C ASP A 266 2.14 -2.41 -10.15
N ALA A 267 1.70 -1.95 -11.31
CA ALA A 267 2.08 -2.53 -12.60
C ALA A 267 3.58 -2.35 -12.87
N LEU A 268 4.14 -1.21 -12.48
CA LEU A 268 5.56 -0.89 -12.61
C LEU A 268 6.40 -1.59 -11.54
N ARG A 269 5.96 -1.52 -10.29
CA ARG A 269 6.62 -2.13 -9.13
C ARG A 269 5.66 -2.29 -7.96
N THR A 270 5.86 -3.32 -7.17
CA THR A 270 5.11 -3.50 -5.93
C THR A 270 5.88 -2.97 -4.73
N VAL A 271 5.16 -2.53 -3.72
CA VAL A 271 5.69 -2.02 -2.47
C VAL A 271 5.01 -2.71 -1.32
N HIS A 272 5.79 -3.37 -0.45
CA HIS A 272 5.23 -4.10 0.67
C HIS A 272 4.34 -3.20 1.55
N PHE A 273 3.18 -3.72 1.94
CA PHE A 273 2.15 -2.97 2.67
C PHE A 273 2.62 -2.44 4.04
N SER A 274 3.69 -3.00 4.61
CA SER A 274 4.21 -2.65 5.94
C SER A 274 4.64 -1.19 6.12
N ILE A 275 4.84 -0.43 5.04
CA ILE A 275 5.17 0.99 5.10
C ILE A 275 4.02 1.92 4.63
N GLY A 276 2.88 1.35 4.21
CA GLY A 276 1.70 2.12 3.79
C GLY A 276 1.96 3.07 2.60
N SER A 277 2.82 2.71 1.65
CA SER A 277 3.26 3.63 0.59
C SER A 277 2.81 3.26 -0.82
N GLY A 278 2.12 2.12 -1.03
CA GLY A 278 1.71 1.69 -2.38
C GLY A 278 0.82 2.71 -3.09
N THR A 279 -0.31 3.09 -2.48
CA THR A 279 -1.23 4.09 -3.05
C THR A 279 -0.60 5.47 -3.15
N ARG A 280 0.24 5.86 -2.19
CA ARG A 280 1.02 7.09 -2.28
C ARG A 280 1.90 7.11 -3.53
N LEU A 281 2.68 6.06 -3.76
CA LEU A 281 3.55 5.97 -4.93
C LEU A 281 2.76 5.95 -6.24
N ALA A 282 1.59 5.30 -6.25
CA ALA A 282 0.68 5.32 -7.39
C ALA A 282 0.20 6.74 -7.74
N PHE A 283 -0.15 7.54 -6.72
CA PHE A 283 -0.51 8.94 -6.91
C PHE A 283 0.67 9.80 -7.38
N GLU A 284 1.83 9.63 -6.75
CA GLU A 284 3.04 10.36 -7.15
C GLU A 284 3.45 10.03 -8.59
N ASP A 285 3.27 8.78 -9.06
CA ASP A 285 3.52 8.43 -10.47
C ASP A 285 2.55 9.13 -11.42
N ALA A 286 1.26 9.12 -11.09
CA ALA A 286 0.24 9.78 -11.89
C ALA A 286 0.52 11.29 -12.05
N ILE A 287 0.90 11.95 -10.95
CA ILE A 287 1.25 13.37 -10.93
C ILE A 287 2.53 13.65 -11.71
N ALA A 288 3.56 12.80 -11.55
CA ALA A 288 4.82 12.98 -12.25
C ALA A 288 4.66 12.79 -13.77
N LEU A 289 3.85 11.82 -14.19
CA LEU A 289 3.58 11.59 -15.61
C LEU A 289 2.76 12.75 -16.21
N ASP A 290 1.74 13.27 -15.51
CA ASP A 290 1.01 14.46 -15.91
C ASP A 290 1.94 15.68 -16.06
N ARG A 291 2.87 15.88 -15.12
CA ARG A 291 3.86 16.97 -15.19
C ARG A 291 4.81 16.82 -16.38
N ALA A 292 5.24 15.61 -16.67
CA ALA A 292 6.09 15.35 -17.82
C ALA A 292 5.40 15.79 -19.11
N PHE A 293 4.10 15.50 -19.29
CA PHE A 293 3.31 15.98 -20.41
C PHE A 293 3.06 17.50 -20.36
N ALA A 294 2.96 18.10 -19.18
CA ALA A 294 2.88 19.56 -19.05
C ALA A 294 4.13 20.26 -19.59
N GLU A 295 5.31 19.62 -19.46
CA GLU A 295 6.59 20.16 -19.97
C GLU A 295 6.76 19.91 -21.48
N THR A 296 6.32 18.75 -21.99
CA THR A 296 6.68 18.25 -23.31
C THR A 296 5.55 18.33 -24.34
N GLY A 297 4.32 18.63 -23.90
CA GLY A 297 3.14 18.63 -24.79
C GLY A 297 2.80 17.23 -25.27
N ASP A 298 2.68 17.04 -26.58
CA ASP A 298 2.34 15.77 -27.24
C ASP A 298 3.56 14.92 -27.65
N ASP A 299 4.76 15.32 -27.26
CA ASP A 299 5.98 14.52 -27.46
C ASP A 299 6.05 13.39 -26.41
N VAL A 300 5.43 12.25 -26.75
CA VAL A 300 5.32 11.07 -25.87
C VAL A 300 6.70 10.58 -25.46
N ALA A 301 7.65 10.41 -26.40
CA ALA A 301 8.96 9.85 -26.09
C ALA A 301 9.69 10.71 -25.05
N ARG A 302 9.68 12.02 -25.22
CA ARG A 302 10.29 12.95 -24.28
C ARG A 302 9.57 12.97 -22.93
N ALA A 303 8.22 12.88 -22.91
CA ALA A 303 7.45 12.81 -21.67
C ALA A 303 7.83 11.58 -20.85
N LEU A 304 7.99 10.42 -21.47
CA LEU A 304 8.38 9.18 -20.80
C LEU A 304 9.80 9.25 -20.23
N ASP A 305 10.75 9.85 -20.98
CA ASP A 305 12.12 10.07 -20.50
C ASP A 305 12.16 11.04 -19.29
N VAL A 306 11.42 12.13 -19.33
CA VAL A 306 11.30 13.10 -18.22
C VAL A 306 10.71 12.41 -16.99
N PHE A 307 9.61 11.68 -17.16
CA PHE A 307 8.96 10.96 -16.07
C PHE A 307 9.94 9.98 -15.37
N GLU A 308 10.61 9.12 -16.13
CA GLU A 308 11.52 8.13 -15.57
C GLU A 308 12.71 8.79 -14.85
N ARG A 309 13.35 9.76 -15.49
CA ARG A 309 14.51 10.49 -14.95
C ARG A 309 14.20 11.16 -13.61
N GLU A 310 13.03 11.79 -13.48
CA GLU A 310 12.66 12.51 -12.26
C GLU A 310 12.14 11.59 -11.17
N ARG A 311 11.41 10.56 -11.55
CA ARG A 311 10.68 9.74 -10.61
C ARG A 311 11.51 8.58 -10.05
N ARG A 312 12.39 7.96 -10.87
CA ARG A 312 13.18 6.79 -10.50
C ARG A 312 13.99 6.99 -9.20
N PRO A 313 14.76 8.06 -9.00
CA PRO A 313 15.59 8.21 -7.79
C PRO A 313 14.75 8.29 -6.50
N VAL A 314 13.54 8.83 -6.58
CA VAL A 314 12.62 8.92 -5.44
C VAL A 314 12.04 7.55 -5.11
N VAL A 315 11.61 6.83 -6.13
CA VAL A 315 11.03 5.48 -6.01
C VAL A 315 12.06 4.50 -5.43
N GLU A 316 13.29 4.49 -5.95
CA GLU A 316 14.35 3.59 -5.46
C GLU A 316 14.64 3.77 -3.96
N LYS A 317 14.65 5.02 -3.47
CA LYS A 317 14.80 5.30 -2.02
C LYS A 317 13.64 4.76 -1.19
N ILE A 318 12.42 4.82 -1.71
CA ILE A 318 11.24 4.32 -0.98
C ILE A 318 11.22 2.79 -1.02
N LEU A 319 11.58 2.19 -2.16
CA LEU A 319 11.69 0.73 -2.29
C LEU A 319 12.75 0.15 -1.36
N ALA A 320 13.92 0.75 -1.28
CA ALA A 320 14.95 0.30 -0.34
C ALA A 320 14.45 0.27 1.10
N ALA A 321 13.70 1.30 1.52
CA ALA A 321 13.09 1.34 2.85
C ALA A 321 11.96 0.31 3.03
N ALA A 322 11.16 0.08 1.98
CA ALA A 322 10.08 -0.90 1.98
C ALA A 322 10.63 -2.33 2.07
N ASN A 323 11.68 -2.63 1.30
CA ASN A 323 12.33 -3.93 1.31
C ASN A 323 13.01 -4.19 2.67
N ALA A 324 13.71 -3.20 3.24
CA ALA A 324 14.25 -3.32 4.60
C ALA A 324 13.14 -3.62 5.62
N SER A 325 11.98 -2.96 5.47
CA SER A 325 10.81 -3.22 6.33
C SER A 325 10.23 -4.62 6.10
N SER A 326 10.07 -5.08 4.86
CA SER A 326 9.55 -6.44 4.60
C SER A 326 10.47 -7.54 5.14
N TYR A 327 11.76 -7.42 4.95
CA TYR A 327 12.75 -8.37 5.51
C TYR A 327 12.80 -8.35 7.04
N TRP A 328 12.40 -7.24 7.68
CA TRP A 328 12.20 -7.22 9.13
C TRP A 328 11.06 -8.17 9.56
N TYR A 329 9.96 -8.22 8.81
CA TYR A 329 8.83 -9.14 9.08
C TYR A 329 9.18 -10.60 8.76
N GLU A 330 10.03 -10.85 7.75
CA GLU A 330 10.54 -12.21 7.47
C GLU A 330 11.32 -12.82 8.68
N ARG A 331 11.75 -11.97 9.62
CA ARG A 331 12.42 -12.34 10.86
C ARG A 331 11.53 -12.25 12.09
N LEU A 332 10.22 -12.32 11.93
CA LEU A 332 9.24 -12.15 13.00
C LEU A 332 9.53 -13.04 14.25
N PRO A 333 9.85 -14.35 14.13
CA PRO A 333 10.13 -15.19 15.31
C PRO A 333 11.28 -14.69 16.18
N GLU A 334 12.29 -14.05 15.60
CA GLU A 334 13.39 -13.44 16.35
C GLU A 334 12.92 -12.16 17.07
N LYS A 335 12.10 -11.37 16.41
CA LYS A 335 11.57 -10.10 16.94
C LYS A 335 10.65 -10.32 18.13
N MET A 336 9.90 -11.42 18.14
CA MET A 336 9.00 -11.80 19.23
C MET A 336 9.72 -12.08 20.57
N LYS A 337 11.05 -12.22 20.57
CA LYS A 337 11.86 -12.38 21.78
C LYS A 337 12.08 -11.06 22.53
N LEU A 338 11.95 -9.94 21.86
CA LEU A 338 12.14 -8.60 22.43
C LEU A 338 11.05 -8.27 23.46
N GLN A 339 11.38 -7.41 24.42
CA GLN A 339 10.37 -6.84 25.31
C GLN A 339 9.49 -5.83 24.54
N PRO A 340 8.26 -5.53 24.99
CA PRO A 340 7.31 -4.71 24.23
C PRO A 340 7.84 -3.37 23.73
N CYS A 341 8.50 -2.59 24.60
CA CYS A 341 9.07 -1.33 24.22
C CYS A 341 10.30 -1.48 23.29
N GLU A 342 11.11 -2.51 23.50
CA GLU A 342 12.24 -2.85 22.61
C GLU A 342 11.75 -3.25 21.22
N LEU A 343 10.67 -4.04 21.14
CA LEU A 343 10.04 -4.41 19.86
C LEU A 343 9.52 -3.15 19.14
N ALA A 344 8.82 -2.27 19.85
CA ALA A 344 8.32 -1.03 19.29
C ALA A 344 9.45 -0.13 18.77
N TYR A 345 10.55 -0.02 19.50
CA TYR A 345 11.72 0.74 19.07
C TYR A 345 12.41 0.11 17.85
N ASP A 346 12.62 -1.20 17.84
CA ASP A 346 13.20 -1.93 16.71
C ASP A 346 12.30 -1.83 15.46
N TYR A 347 10.97 -1.93 15.67
CA TYR A 347 9.98 -1.70 14.62
C TYR A 347 10.09 -0.30 14.00
N MET A 348 10.21 0.75 14.81
CA MET A 348 10.33 2.12 14.28
C MET A 348 11.58 2.32 13.43
N LYS A 349 12.63 1.58 13.68
CA LYS A 349 13.90 1.65 12.95
C LYS A 349 13.99 0.68 11.75
N ARG A 350 13.02 -0.22 11.55
CA ARG A 350 13.06 -1.32 10.57
C ARG A 350 13.34 -0.91 9.12
N SER A 351 12.93 0.29 8.73
CA SER A 351 13.13 0.80 7.36
C SER A 351 14.51 1.44 7.13
N GLY A 352 15.34 1.55 8.17
CA GLY A 352 16.63 2.22 8.13
C GLY A 352 16.57 3.76 7.99
N ARG A 353 15.37 4.35 7.92
CA ARG A 353 15.18 5.80 7.68
C ARG A 353 14.98 6.61 8.95
N MET A 354 14.75 5.96 10.08
CA MET A 354 14.48 6.60 11.36
C MET A 354 15.73 6.57 12.24
N THR A 355 16.32 7.74 12.50
CA THR A 355 17.40 7.91 13.49
C THR A 355 16.83 8.16 14.87
N ASP A 356 17.63 8.03 15.91
CA ASP A 356 17.20 8.31 17.29
C ASP A 356 16.83 9.79 17.48
N GLU A 357 17.60 10.70 16.86
CA GLU A 357 17.34 12.15 16.89
C GLU A 357 15.97 12.45 16.29
N ARG A 358 15.73 11.93 15.08
CA ARG A 358 14.45 12.13 14.39
C ARG A 358 13.28 11.49 15.15
N LEU A 359 13.51 10.35 15.80
CA LEU A 359 12.48 9.70 16.60
C LEU A 359 12.17 10.48 17.88
N ARG A 360 13.19 11.11 18.52
CA ARG A 360 12.98 12.02 19.65
C ARG A 360 12.18 13.28 19.27
N GLU A 361 12.42 13.82 18.09
CA GLU A 361 11.64 14.96 17.58
C GLU A 361 10.19 14.57 17.28
N LEU A 362 9.99 13.43 16.63
CA LEU A 362 8.67 12.95 16.19
C LEU A 362 7.83 12.40 17.36
N SER A 363 8.44 11.60 18.23
CA SER A 363 7.79 10.78 19.25
C SER A 363 8.49 10.94 20.62
N PRO A 364 8.48 12.15 21.21
CA PRO A 364 9.25 12.45 22.43
C PRO A 364 8.81 11.62 23.65
N LYS A 365 7.50 11.33 23.80
CA LYS A 365 6.99 10.52 24.92
C LYS A 365 7.42 9.07 24.80
N PHE A 366 7.34 8.51 23.60
CA PHE A 366 7.80 7.15 23.30
C PHE A 366 9.30 7.03 23.57
N MET A 367 10.13 7.98 23.09
CA MET A 367 11.57 7.93 23.29
C MET A 367 11.97 8.14 24.76
N ALA A 368 11.25 8.95 25.53
CA ALA A 368 11.46 9.06 26.98
C ALA A 368 11.25 7.70 27.69
N ARG A 369 10.22 6.95 27.29
CA ARG A 369 9.99 5.58 27.78
C ARG A 369 11.13 4.63 27.39
N VAL A 370 11.57 4.65 26.14
CA VAL A 370 12.71 3.83 25.67
C VAL A 370 13.98 4.10 26.48
N ASP A 371 14.28 5.39 26.72
CA ASP A 371 15.47 5.79 27.49
C ASP A 371 15.36 5.35 28.96
N MET A 372 14.18 5.44 29.58
CA MET A 372 13.93 4.94 30.95
C MET A 372 14.15 3.41 31.06
N GLU A 373 13.57 2.61 30.14
CA GLU A 373 13.72 1.15 30.17
C GLU A 373 15.18 0.73 29.93
N ARG A 374 15.90 1.41 29.03
CA ARG A 374 17.34 1.19 28.83
C ARG A 374 18.17 1.48 30.08
N ALA A 375 17.87 2.59 30.75
CA ALA A 375 18.56 2.97 31.98
C ALA A 375 18.29 1.96 33.13
N ALA A 376 17.06 1.46 33.27
CA ALA A 376 16.71 0.41 34.24
C ALA A 376 17.49 -0.89 33.98
N LYS A 377 17.54 -1.33 32.72
CA LYS A 377 18.28 -2.54 32.30
C LYS A 377 19.79 -2.42 32.57
N THR A 378 20.37 -1.23 32.38
CA THR A 378 21.78 -0.97 32.70
C THR A 378 22.06 -1.01 34.21
N ARG A 379 21.09 -0.66 35.06
CA ARG A 379 21.19 -0.74 36.53
C ARG A 379 20.91 -2.14 37.09
N GLY A 380 20.53 -3.12 36.26
CA GLY A 380 20.17 -4.46 36.69
C GLY A 380 18.79 -4.57 37.37
N GLU A 381 17.96 -3.56 37.20
CA GLU A 381 16.56 -3.47 37.68
C GLU A 381 15.63 -4.06 36.60
N SER A 382 15.59 -5.39 36.42
CA SER A 382 14.70 -6.05 35.45
C SER A 382 13.73 -6.99 36.13
#